data_19af1c769ffed3dc8e9731c1ee840cee
#
_entry.id   19af1c769ffed3dc8e9731c1ee840cee
#
_cell.length_a   1.000
_cell.length_b   1.000
_cell.length_c   1.000
_cell.angle_alpha   90.00
_cell.angle_beta   90.00
_cell.angle_gamma   90.00
#
_symmetry.space_group_name_H-M   'P 1'
#
loop_
_entity.id
_entity.type
_entity.pdbx_description
1 polymer ?
#
loop_
_entity_poly.entity_id
_entity_poly.type
_entity_poly.pdbx_seq_one_letter_code
_entity_poly.pdbx_strand_id
1 'polypeptide(L)'
;MSDRTSSVLGKASHSMIARAPFPHIVIREALPADLYVRLEATFPTKEILECGRPLAAAGRYAYSAASVAQDKRIDPAWRSFFAYHASDAFFQEVVSLFGATIREDHPHLEERLGRKLTQLRTNIRSQTPREDAALDVQFVYNSASLLPARIIGPHLDRPVALYAGLLYLRHPQDHSTGGDLEFWRFKGGRRMFQGGRKSVRKEDAERVQTIAYESNTLVFFPHSAHALHAVSERSPSVHPRLHVNLIAEFPDPIYHLEEGPA
;
A
#
# COMPACT_ATOMS: atom_id res chain seq x y z
N MET A 1 14.04 -22.45 4.41
CA MET A 1 12.74 -22.43 3.70
C MET A 1 11.93 -21.31 4.32
N SER A 2 11.71 -20.22 3.61
CA SER A 2 10.86 -19.13 4.07
C SER A 2 9.42 -19.62 4.13
N ASP A 3 8.81 -19.52 5.30
CA ASP A 3 7.47 -20.05 5.54
C ASP A 3 6.43 -19.18 4.84
N ARG A 4 5.94 -19.62 3.67
CA ARG A 4 4.88 -18.94 2.91
C ARG A 4 3.61 -18.68 3.72
N THR A 5 3.43 -19.36 4.84
CA THR A 5 2.27 -19.18 5.71
C THR A 5 2.22 -17.83 6.39
N SER A 6 3.33 -17.08 6.43
CA SER A 6 3.40 -15.73 6.99
C SER A 6 3.30 -14.61 5.95
N SER A 7 3.26 -14.94 4.65
CA SER A 7 3.07 -13.95 3.59
C SER A 7 1.64 -13.45 3.52
N VAL A 8 1.47 -12.13 3.36
CA VAL A 8 0.14 -11.53 3.08
C VAL A 8 -0.47 -12.02 1.77
N LEU A 9 0.36 -12.52 0.84
CA LEU A 9 -0.06 -13.11 -0.43
C LEU A 9 -0.18 -14.65 -0.37
N GLY A 10 0.02 -15.26 0.80
CA GLY A 10 0.04 -16.73 0.94
C GLY A 10 -1.23 -17.44 0.44
N LYS A 11 -2.37 -16.77 0.48
CA LYS A 11 -3.67 -17.26 -0.04
C LYS A 11 -3.97 -16.78 -1.46
N ALA A 12 -3.11 -15.95 -2.05
CA ALA A 12 -3.36 -15.34 -3.36
C ALA A 12 -3.23 -16.34 -4.51
N SER A 13 -4.08 -16.17 -5.51
CA SER A 13 -3.99 -16.88 -6.79
C SER A 13 -4.34 -15.94 -7.95
N HIS A 14 -3.89 -16.28 -9.15
CA HIS A 14 -4.19 -15.49 -10.35
C HIS A 14 -5.69 -15.31 -10.61
N SER A 15 -6.51 -16.31 -10.26
CA SER A 15 -7.96 -16.26 -10.42
C SER A 15 -8.65 -15.24 -9.51
N MET A 16 -7.97 -14.78 -8.46
CA MET A 16 -8.49 -13.75 -7.55
C MET A 16 -8.20 -12.33 -8.04
N ILE A 17 -7.41 -12.15 -9.10
CA ILE A 17 -7.10 -10.82 -9.63
C ILE A 17 -8.32 -10.27 -10.35
N ALA A 18 -8.96 -9.28 -9.76
CA ALA A 18 -9.97 -8.47 -10.44
C ALA A 18 -9.30 -7.50 -11.41
N ARG A 19 -9.84 -7.37 -12.63
CA ARG A 19 -9.28 -6.52 -13.69
C ARG A 19 -9.83 -5.10 -13.70
N ALA A 20 -11.01 -4.88 -13.12
CA ALA A 20 -11.71 -3.59 -13.13
C ALA A 20 -11.84 -3.03 -11.71
N PRO A 21 -11.67 -1.69 -11.52
CA PRO A 21 -11.37 -0.66 -12.52
C PRO A 21 -9.91 -0.66 -12.99
N PHE A 22 -9.03 -1.33 -12.29
CA PHE A 22 -7.64 -1.66 -12.60
C PHE A 22 -7.27 -2.97 -11.89
N PRO A 23 -6.18 -3.63 -12.26
CA PRO A 23 -5.80 -4.91 -11.66
C PRO A 23 -5.58 -4.81 -10.16
N HIS A 24 -6.26 -5.64 -9.38
CA HIS A 24 -6.14 -5.67 -7.92
C HIS A 24 -6.58 -7.01 -7.32
N ILE A 25 -6.23 -7.24 -6.08
CA ILE A 25 -6.71 -8.36 -5.27
C ILE A 25 -7.15 -7.88 -3.90
N VAL A 26 -8.23 -8.45 -3.39
CA VAL A 26 -8.71 -8.26 -2.02
C VAL A 26 -8.75 -9.61 -1.33
N ILE A 27 -8.00 -9.76 -0.25
CA ILE A 27 -7.94 -11.00 0.52
C ILE A 27 -8.44 -10.72 1.94
N ARG A 28 -9.59 -11.27 2.27
CA ARG A 28 -10.08 -11.28 3.66
C ARG A 28 -9.37 -12.39 4.42
N GLU A 29 -9.14 -12.18 5.72
CA GLU A 29 -8.36 -13.10 6.55
C GLU A 29 -7.00 -13.43 5.89
N ALA A 30 -6.30 -12.41 5.40
CA ALA A 30 -5.08 -12.55 4.62
C ALA A 30 -4.01 -13.36 5.35
N LEU A 31 -3.85 -13.14 6.65
CA LEU A 31 -2.93 -13.88 7.51
C LEU A 31 -3.67 -14.97 8.29
N PRO A 32 -2.97 -16.07 8.68
CA PRO A 32 -3.48 -17.02 9.67
C PRO A 32 -3.94 -16.31 10.93
N ALA A 33 -5.03 -16.79 11.54
CA ALA A 33 -5.68 -16.10 12.65
C ALA A 33 -4.75 -15.89 13.87
N ASP A 34 -3.95 -16.90 14.21
CA ASP A 34 -2.99 -16.86 15.30
C ASP A 34 -1.89 -15.82 15.07
N LEU A 35 -1.35 -15.77 13.85
CA LEU A 35 -0.38 -14.73 13.47
C LEU A 35 -1.01 -13.35 13.51
N TYR A 36 -2.21 -13.19 12.93
CA TYR A 36 -2.88 -11.88 12.92
C TYR A 36 -3.15 -11.35 14.32
N VAL A 37 -3.70 -12.20 15.22
CA VAL A 37 -3.98 -11.82 16.62
C VAL A 37 -2.69 -11.38 17.33
N ARG A 38 -1.59 -12.10 17.13
CA ARG A 38 -0.30 -11.72 17.70
C ARG A 38 0.19 -10.38 17.18
N LEU A 39 0.13 -10.16 15.86
CA LEU A 39 0.54 -8.91 15.23
C LEU A 39 -0.34 -7.74 15.68
N GLU A 40 -1.66 -7.93 15.75
CA GLU A 40 -2.59 -6.91 16.23
C GLU A 40 -2.28 -6.51 17.67
N ALA A 41 -2.14 -7.49 18.56
CA ALA A 41 -1.84 -7.25 19.98
C ALA A 41 -0.50 -6.54 20.24
N THR A 42 0.44 -6.67 19.32
CA THR A 42 1.79 -6.10 19.42
C THR A 42 2.05 -4.95 18.44
N PHE A 43 0.99 -4.37 17.86
CA PHE A 43 1.14 -3.20 17.00
C PHE A 43 1.81 -2.06 17.78
N PRO A 44 2.84 -1.41 17.22
CA PRO A 44 3.61 -0.39 17.94
C PRO A 44 2.72 0.73 18.45
N THR A 45 2.99 1.18 19.68
CA THR A 45 2.27 2.29 20.28
C THR A 45 2.57 3.59 19.54
N LYS A 46 1.70 4.58 19.75
CA LYS A 46 1.86 5.91 19.19
C LYS A 46 3.24 6.50 19.51
N GLU A 47 3.70 6.38 20.73
CA GLU A 47 4.97 6.92 21.23
C GLU A 47 6.18 6.33 20.49
N ILE A 48 6.12 5.04 20.11
CA ILE A 48 7.15 4.40 19.28
C ILE A 48 7.13 4.99 17.87
N LEU A 49 5.94 5.13 17.29
CA LEU A 49 5.77 5.58 15.89
C LEU A 49 6.07 7.07 15.70
N GLU A 50 5.89 7.87 16.74
CA GLU A 50 6.19 9.31 16.71
C GLU A 50 7.69 9.61 16.61
N CYS A 51 8.56 8.73 17.07
CA CYS A 51 10.02 8.97 17.13
C CYS A 51 10.39 10.34 17.73
N GLY A 52 9.68 10.76 18.77
CA GLY A 52 9.88 12.06 19.41
C GLY A 52 9.31 13.27 18.64
N ARG A 53 8.54 13.04 17.58
CA ARG A 53 7.80 14.10 16.87
C ARG A 53 6.37 14.13 17.37
N PRO A 54 5.90 15.19 18.03
CA PRO A 54 4.54 15.28 18.51
C PRO A 54 3.55 15.20 17.33
N LEU A 55 2.49 14.40 17.49
CA LEU A 55 1.41 14.29 16.54
C LEU A 55 0.63 15.61 16.41
N ALA A 56 0.55 16.18 15.23
CA ALA A 56 -0.56 17.08 14.92
C ALA A 56 -1.88 16.32 15.09
N ALA A 57 -2.93 16.97 15.59
CA ALA A 57 -4.21 16.36 15.95
C ALA A 57 -4.91 15.55 14.84
N ALA A 58 -4.49 15.64 13.59
CA ALA A 58 -4.95 14.87 12.44
C ALA A 58 -3.78 14.24 11.66
N GLY A 59 -2.70 13.85 12.37
CA GLY A 59 -1.47 13.40 11.73
C GLY A 59 -1.54 11.97 11.20
N ARG A 60 -0.85 11.75 10.08
CA ARG A 60 -0.51 10.43 9.55
C ARG A 60 0.97 10.16 9.80
N TYR A 61 1.28 9.04 10.41
CA TYR A 61 2.64 8.57 10.64
C TYR A 61 2.91 7.33 9.82
N ALA A 62 4.12 7.27 9.28
CA ALA A 62 4.65 6.09 8.63
C ALA A 62 6.00 5.73 9.25
N TYR A 63 6.13 4.50 9.75
CA TYR A 63 7.35 3.98 10.35
C TYR A 63 7.90 2.88 9.48
N SER A 64 9.05 3.13 8.85
CA SER A 64 9.59 2.36 7.73
C SER A 64 10.25 1.04 8.14
N ALA A 65 10.44 0.14 7.17
CA ALA A 65 11.19 -1.10 7.37
C ALA A 65 12.62 -0.85 7.87
N ALA A 66 13.29 0.18 7.37
CA ALA A 66 14.62 0.56 7.84
C ALA A 66 14.63 0.95 9.33
N SER A 67 13.60 1.65 9.80
CA SER A 67 13.44 2.01 11.20
C SER A 67 13.12 0.79 12.06
N VAL A 68 12.20 -0.08 11.61
CA VAL A 68 11.82 -1.32 12.30
C VAL A 68 13.02 -2.26 12.49
N ALA A 69 13.88 -2.38 11.50
CA ALA A 69 15.07 -3.24 11.57
C ALA A 69 16.03 -2.85 12.71
N GLN A 70 16.07 -1.58 13.08
CA GLN A 70 16.97 -1.03 14.09
C GLN A 70 16.30 -0.84 15.48
N ASP A 71 14.97 -0.85 15.55
CA ASP A 71 14.26 -0.56 16.78
C ASP A 71 13.93 -1.84 17.56
N LYS A 72 14.67 -2.06 18.65
CA LYS A 72 14.50 -3.21 19.54
C LYS A 72 13.18 -3.21 20.32
N ARG A 73 12.44 -2.10 20.38
CA ARG A 73 11.12 -1.99 21.02
C ARG A 73 10.03 -2.66 20.20
N ILE A 74 10.27 -2.89 18.90
CA ILE A 74 9.33 -3.57 18.02
C ILE A 74 9.35 -5.07 18.30
N ASP A 75 8.17 -5.67 18.45
CA ASP A 75 8.02 -7.11 18.69
C ASP A 75 8.75 -7.94 17.61
N PRO A 76 9.42 -9.04 17.98
CA PRO A 76 10.11 -9.91 17.02
C PRO A 76 9.24 -10.43 15.87
N ALA A 77 7.94 -10.69 16.12
CA ALA A 77 7.03 -11.12 15.05
C ALA A 77 6.88 -10.06 13.95
N TRP A 78 6.73 -8.78 14.37
CA TRP A 78 6.71 -7.67 13.43
C TRP A 78 8.04 -7.50 12.70
N ARG A 79 9.16 -7.61 13.38
CA ARG A 79 10.48 -7.54 12.72
C ARG A 79 10.65 -8.63 11.66
N SER A 80 10.22 -9.87 11.97
CA SER A 80 10.24 -10.98 11.01
C SER A 80 9.29 -10.72 9.84
N PHE A 81 8.07 -10.23 10.12
CA PHE A 81 7.09 -9.86 9.10
C PHE A 81 7.66 -8.80 8.14
N PHE A 82 8.23 -7.72 8.69
CA PHE A 82 8.84 -6.65 7.89
C PHE A 82 10.04 -7.15 7.07
N ALA A 83 10.91 -7.95 7.68
CA ALA A 83 12.09 -8.50 7.00
C ALA A 83 11.69 -9.36 5.79
N TYR A 84 10.64 -10.19 5.92
CA TYR A 84 10.13 -10.99 4.83
C TYR A 84 9.52 -10.12 3.71
N HIS A 85 8.61 -9.22 4.07
CA HIS A 85 7.88 -8.41 3.07
C HIS A 85 8.74 -7.28 2.45
N ALA A 86 9.94 -7.03 2.98
CA ALA A 86 10.93 -6.14 2.38
C ALA A 86 12.11 -6.93 1.75
N SER A 87 11.88 -8.15 1.27
CA SER A 87 12.91 -9.03 0.71
C SER A 87 12.68 -9.36 -0.77
N ASP A 88 13.75 -9.82 -1.44
CA ASP A 88 13.67 -10.38 -2.79
C ASP A 88 12.61 -11.50 -2.89
N ALA A 89 12.48 -12.34 -1.85
CA ALA A 89 11.52 -13.44 -1.86
C ALA A 89 10.08 -12.94 -1.99
N PHE A 90 9.68 -11.92 -1.23
CA PHE A 90 8.36 -11.33 -1.35
C PHE A 90 8.17 -10.60 -2.69
N PHE A 91 9.20 -9.88 -3.16
CA PHE A 91 9.15 -9.25 -4.47
C PHE A 91 8.89 -10.28 -5.58
N GLN A 92 9.53 -11.45 -5.52
CA GLN A 92 9.32 -12.53 -6.48
C GLN A 92 7.91 -13.17 -6.35
N GLU A 93 7.31 -13.21 -5.15
CA GLU A 93 5.88 -13.58 -5.03
C GLU A 93 4.98 -12.59 -5.78
N VAL A 94 5.22 -11.29 -5.62
CA VAL A 94 4.48 -10.26 -6.34
C VAL A 94 4.66 -10.39 -7.85
N VAL A 95 5.90 -10.58 -8.31
CA VAL A 95 6.20 -10.79 -9.74
C VAL A 95 5.55 -12.07 -10.27
N SER A 96 5.55 -13.15 -9.48
CA SER A 96 4.85 -14.39 -9.85
C SER A 96 3.36 -14.15 -10.02
N LEU A 97 2.72 -13.38 -9.14
CA LEU A 97 1.28 -13.15 -9.15
C LEU A 97 0.86 -12.07 -10.19
N PHE A 98 1.57 -10.96 -10.24
CA PHE A 98 1.18 -9.79 -11.03
C PHE A 98 2.09 -9.51 -12.23
N GLY A 99 3.12 -10.32 -12.48
CA GLY A 99 4.11 -10.02 -13.52
C GLY A 99 3.52 -9.89 -14.93
N ALA A 100 2.52 -10.70 -15.28
CA ALA A 100 1.80 -10.56 -16.55
C ALA A 100 1.08 -9.20 -16.64
N THR A 101 0.34 -8.85 -15.60
CA THR A 101 -0.37 -7.58 -15.47
C THR A 101 0.56 -6.37 -15.52
N ILE A 102 1.68 -6.44 -14.81
CA ILE A 102 2.69 -5.37 -14.82
C ILE A 102 3.25 -5.16 -16.23
N ARG A 103 3.49 -6.23 -17.01
CA ARG A 103 3.95 -6.12 -18.40
C ARG A 103 2.86 -5.56 -19.32
N GLU A 104 1.59 -5.91 -19.08
CA GLU A 104 0.45 -5.34 -19.81
C GLU A 104 0.35 -3.82 -19.60
N ASP A 105 0.47 -3.37 -18.33
CA ASP A 105 0.38 -1.95 -17.97
C ASP A 105 1.65 -1.15 -18.34
N HIS A 106 2.81 -1.81 -18.38
CA HIS A 106 4.14 -1.22 -18.61
C HIS A 106 4.94 -2.01 -19.65
N PRO A 107 4.54 -2.04 -20.93
CA PRO A 107 5.11 -2.94 -21.94
C PRO A 107 6.61 -2.72 -22.21
N HIS A 108 7.13 -1.53 -21.97
CA HIS A 108 8.56 -1.20 -22.15
C HIS A 108 9.39 -1.23 -20.86
N LEU A 109 8.82 -1.67 -19.75
CA LEU A 109 9.50 -1.60 -18.45
C LEU A 109 10.76 -2.49 -18.42
N GLU A 110 10.63 -3.77 -18.80
CA GLU A 110 11.75 -4.72 -18.80
C GLU A 110 12.86 -4.31 -19.79
N GLU A 111 12.49 -3.74 -20.95
CA GLU A 111 13.44 -3.19 -21.92
C GLU A 111 14.24 -2.03 -21.32
N ARG A 112 13.55 -1.08 -20.69
CA ARG A 112 14.20 0.09 -20.03
C ARG A 112 15.09 -0.32 -18.87
N LEU A 113 14.74 -1.35 -18.13
CA LEU A 113 15.54 -1.89 -17.04
C LEU A 113 16.70 -2.76 -17.52
N GLY A 114 16.69 -3.20 -18.80
CA GLY A 114 17.66 -4.15 -19.35
C GLY A 114 17.59 -5.54 -18.71
N ARG A 115 16.53 -5.84 -17.97
CA ARG A 115 16.32 -7.09 -17.20
C ARG A 115 14.85 -7.46 -17.12
N LYS A 116 14.57 -8.75 -16.98
CA LYS A 116 13.23 -9.25 -16.67
C LYS A 116 12.89 -8.97 -15.20
N LEU A 117 11.60 -8.77 -14.89
CA LEU A 117 11.12 -8.57 -13.52
C LEU A 117 11.61 -9.68 -12.56
N THR A 118 11.69 -10.91 -13.05
CA THR A 118 12.17 -12.07 -12.29
C THR A 118 13.67 -12.05 -11.96
N GLN A 119 14.43 -11.16 -12.59
CA GLN A 119 15.89 -11.02 -12.42
C GLN A 119 16.27 -9.80 -11.57
N LEU A 120 15.28 -8.99 -11.21
CA LEU A 120 15.52 -7.77 -10.43
C LEU A 120 15.94 -8.11 -9.01
N ARG A 121 16.88 -7.30 -8.51
CA ARG A 121 17.31 -7.29 -7.12
C ARG A 121 16.63 -6.17 -6.37
N THR A 122 16.38 -6.41 -5.10
CA THR A 122 15.72 -5.42 -4.24
C THR A 122 16.54 -5.15 -2.99
N ASN A 123 16.37 -3.95 -2.45
CA ASN A 123 16.84 -3.64 -1.10
C ASN A 123 15.79 -2.79 -0.36
N ILE A 124 15.98 -2.66 0.94
CA ILE A 124 15.12 -1.80 1.75
C ILE A 124 15.37 -0.34 1.33
N ARG A 125 14.28 0.40 1.14
CA ARG A 125 14.31 1.84 0.86
C ARG A 125 15.23 2.56 1.84
N SER A 126 16.05 3.46 1.36
CA SER A 126 17.11 4.18 2.08
C SER A 126 18.43 3.42 2.28
N GLN A 127 18.55 2.17 1.85
CA GLN A 127 19.84 1.48 1.81
C GLN A 127 20.66 1.87 0.58
N THR A 128 21.97 1.87 0.75
CA THR A 128 22.96 2.10 -0.32
C THR A 128 23.95 0.94 -0.37
N PRO A 129 24.44 0.53 -1.58
CA PRO A 129 24.01 1.03 -2.89
C PRO A 129 22.54 0.72 -3.18
N ARG A 130 21.94 1.48 -4.09
CA ARG A 130 20.55 1.24 -4.51
C ARG A 130 20.53 0.09 -5.50
N GLU A 131 19.64 -0.87 -5.25
CA GLU A 131 19.35 -1.98 -6.17
C GLU A 131 18.31 -1.58 -7.23
N ASP A 132 17.90 -2.54 -8.07
CA ASP A 132 16.96 -2.29 -9.17
C ASP A 132 15.62 -1.74 -8.66
N ALA A 133 15.11 -2.25 -7.53
CA ALA A 133 13.92 -1.74 -6.87
C ALA A 133 14.13 -1.59 -5.35
N ALA A 134 13.54 -0.56 -4.77
CA ALA A 134 13.54 -0.31 -3.35
C ALA A 134 12.20 -0.74 -2.73
N LEU A 135 12.25 -1.61 -1.72
CA LEU A 135 11.09 -2.07 -0.97
C LEU A 135 10.95 -1.29 0.33
N ASP A 136 9.73 -1.02 0.71
CA ASP A 136 9.41 -0.50 2.03
C ASP A 136 8.15 -1.19 2.58
N VAL A 137 8.20 -1.50 3.86
CA VAL A 137 7.06 -1.93 4.65
C VAL A 137 6.89 -0.90 5.74
N GLN A 138 5.70 -0.38 5.93
CA GLN A 138 5.46 0.72 6.85
C GLN A 138 4.30 0.42 7.78
N PHE A 139 4.51 0.59 9.08
CA PHE A 139 3.37 0.87 9.94
C PHE A 139 2.79 2.23 9.58
N VAL A 140 1.50 2.28 9.39
CA VAL A 140 0.78 3.53 9.15
C VAL A 140 -0.26 3.74 10.23
N TYR A 141 -0.13 4.85 10.91
CA TYR A 141 -1.01 5.30 11.97
C TYR A 141 -1.67 6.61 11.53
N ASN A 142 -2.98 6.59 11.35
CA ASN A 142 -3.75 7.82 11.18
C ASN A 142 -4.47 8.10 12.50
N SER A 143 -4.23 9.28 13.07
CA SER A 143 -4.77 9.66 14.38
C SER A 143 -6.28 9.49 14.47
N ALA A 144 -6.75 9.15 15.66
CA ALA A 144 -8.15 9.28 16.04
C ALA A 144 -8.62 10.73 15.80
N SER A 145 -9.87 10.91 15.45
CA SER A 145 -10.49 12.23 15.27
C SER A 145 -11.91 12.21 15.83
N LEU A 146 -12.24 13.23 16.61
CA LEU A 146 -13.60 13.46 17.11
C LEU A 146 -14.47 14.22 16.12
N LEU A 147 -13.94 14.55 14.94
CA LEU A 147 -14.65 15.15 13.82
C LEU A 147 -14.54 14.23 12.60
N PRO A 148 -15.52 14.26 11.67
CA PRO A 148 -15.40 13.58 10.40
C PRO A 148 -14.11 14.00 9.70
N ALA A 149 -13.33 13.04 9.24
CA ALA A 149 -12.03 13.31 8.63
C ALA A 149 -11.87 12.55 7.31
N ARG A 150 -11.55 13.30 6.26
CA ARG A 150 -11.11 12.72 4.99
C ARG A 150 -9.59 12.57 5.02
N ILE A 151 -9.12 11.35 4.72
CA ILE A 151 -7.70 11.06 4.70
C ILE A 151 -7.08 11.56 3.40
N ILE A 152 -7.64 11.14 2.24
CA ILE A 152 -7.13 11.56 0.93
C ILE A 152 -8.20 11.37 -0.16
N GLY A 153 -8.32 12.36 -1.07
CA GLY A 153 -9.19 12.29 -2.25
C GLY A 153 -8.63 11.42 -3.38
N PRO A 154 -9.34 11.33 -4.52
CA PRO A 154 -8.88 10.56 -5.67
C PRO A 154 -7.51 11.01 -6.16
N HIS A 155 -6.55 10.07 -6.25
CA HIS A 155 -5.17 10.34 -6.64
C HIS A 155 -4.50 9.09 -7.21
N LEU A 156 -3.39 9.30 -7.90
CA LEU A 156 -2.42 8.27 -8.21
C LEU A 156 -1.23 8.38 -7.25
N ASP A 157 -0.57 7.29 -6.98
CA ASP A 157 0.71 7.33 -6.28
C ASP A 157 1.84 7.85 -7.17
N ARG A 158 3.05 7.92 -6.63
CA ARG A 158 4.19 8.42 -7.40
C ARG A 158 4.45 7.52 -8.61
N PRO A 159 4.78 8.10 -9.78
CA PRO A 159 5.07 7.31 -10.99
C PRO A 159 6.23 6.31 -10.86
N VAL A 160 7.04 6.41 -9.82
CA VAL A 160 8.11 5.45 -9.49
C VAL A 160 7.58 4.22 -8.75
N ALA A 161 6.36 4.26 -8.21
CA ALA A 161 5.79 3.15 -7.46
C ALA A 161 5.33 2.03 -8.39
N LEU A 162 5.74 0.79 -8.08
CA LEU A 162 5.35 -0.42 -8.81
C LEU A 162 4.06 -1.01 -8.27
N TYR A 163 3.93 -1.05 -6.96
CA TYR A 163 2.73 -1.57 -6.29
C TYR A 163 2.48 -0.91 -4.93
N ALA A 164 1.25 -1.01 -4.48
CA ALA A 164 0.86 -0.82 -3.09
C ALA A 164 0.09 -2.03 -2.56
N GLY A 165 0.40 -2.39 -1.32
CA GLY A 165 -0.40 -3.32 -0.52
C GLY A 165 -0.79 -2.65 0.79
N LEU A 166 -2.04 -2.85 1.23
CA LEU A 166 -2.56 -2.33 2.49
C LEU A 166 -3.14 -3.50 3.29
N LEU A 167 -2.44 -3.88 4.36
CA LEU A 167 -2.98 -4.84 5.34
C LEU A 167 -3.63 -4.06 6.49
N TYR A 168 -4.93 -4.20 6.66
CA TYR A 168 -5.69 -3.45 7.66
C TYR A 168 -5.67 -4.11 9.03
N LEU A 169 -5.49 -3.26 10.06
CA LEU A 169 -5.54 -3.63 11.48
C LEU A 169 -6.60 -2.76 12.19
N ARG A 170 -7.87 -3.03 11.90
CA ARG A 170 -8.97 -2.31 12.53
C ARG A 170 -9.18 -2.82 13.94
N HIS A 171 -9.21 -1.90 14.91
CA HIS A 171 -9.49 -2.26 16.31
C HIS A 171 -10.88 -2.88 16.45
N PRO A 172 -11.07 -3.98 17.20
CA PRO A 172 -12.37 -4.65 17.34
C PRO A 172 -13.49 -3.74 17.87
N GLN A 173 -13.15 -2.77 18.71
CA GLN A 173 -14.11 -1.79 19.26
C GLN A 173 -14.26 -0.52 18.41
N ASP A 174 -13.66 -0.50 17.22
CA ASP A 174 -13.82 0.63 16.31
C ASP A 174 -15.12 0.50 15.51
N HIS A 175 -16.17 1.19 15.93
CA HIS A 175 -17.48 1.22 15.29
C HIS A 175 -17.64 2.37 14.30
N SER A 176 -16.56 3.08 13.95
CA SER A 176 -16.61 4.14 12.95
C SER A 176 -17.02 3.62 11.57
N THR A 177 -17.65 4.45 10.79
CA THR A 177 -17.95 4.19 9.37
C THR A 177 -16.97 4.93 8.47
N GLY A 178 -16.71 4.41 7.27
CA GLY A 178 -15.76 4.99 6.34
C GLY A 178 -14.30 4.70 6.71
N GLY A 179 -13.39 5.49 6.15
CA GLY A 179 -11.96 5.15 6.16
C GLY A 179 -11.63 4.01 5.20
N ASP A 180 -12.57 3.67 4.34
CA ASP A 180 -12.51 2.60 3.35
C ASP A 180 -11.63 3.00 2.17
N LEU A 181 -11.02 2.03 1.50
CA LEU A 181 -10.35 2.28 0.23
C LEU A 181 -11.39 2.35 -0.88
N GLU A 182 -11.31 3.42 -1.67
CA GLU A 182 -12.18 3.62 -2.83
C GLU A 182 -11.37 3.51 -4.10
N PHE A 183 -11.82 2.71 -5.05
CA PHE A 183 -11.28 2.69 -6.41
C PHE A 183 -12.14 3.54 -7.33
N TRP A 184 -11.45 4.34 -8.13
CA TRP A 184 -12.05 5.35 -8.98
C TRP A 184 -11.65 5.15 -10.44
N ARG A 185 -12.42 5.68 -11.37
CA ARG A 185 -12.17 5.70 -12.81
C ARG A 185 -12.35 7.12 -13.33
N PHE A 186 -11.50 7.53 -14.27
CA PHE A 186 -11.67 8.82 -14.96
C PHE A 186 -12.93 8.83 -15.80
N LYS A 187 -13.73 9.89 -15.72
CA LYS A 187 -14.90 10.08 -16.57
C LYS A 187 -14.48 10.45 -17.99
N GLY A 188 -15.19 9.90 -18.98
CA GLY A 188 -14.95 10.22 -20.39
C GLY A 188 -13.59 9.80 -20.93
N GLY A 189 -12.84 8.92 -20.23
CA GLY A 189 -11.52 8.46 -20.66
C GLY A 189 -10.40 9.50 -20.63
N ARG A 190 -10.68 10.74 -20.16
CA ARG A 190 -9.68 11.80 -20.07
C ARG A 190 -9.01 11.75 -18.70
N ARG A 191 -7.67 11.70 -18.70
CA ARG A 191 -6.87 11.81 -17.48
C ARG A 191 -6.63 13.28 -17.18
N MET A 192 -7.38 13.85 -16.23
CA MET A 192 -7.25 15.26 -15.83
C MET A 192 -6.70 15.33 -14.41
N PHE A 193 -5.49 15.84 -14.28
CA PHE A 193 -4.84 16.07 -12.99
C PHE A 193 -4.88 17.57 -12.62
N GLN A 194 -5.00 17.87 -11.33
CA GLN A 194 -4.98 19.25 -10.84
C GLN A 194 -3.56 19.79 -10.77
N GLY A 195 -3.24 20.79 -11.62
CA GLY A 195 -2.06 21.65 -11.46
C GLY A 195 -0.74 20.91 -11.22
N GLY A 196 -0.38 19.93 -12.06
CA GLY A 196 0.83 19.10 -11.90
C GLY A 196 0.80 18.16 -10.71
N ARG A 197 -0.31 18.06 -10.00
CA ARG A 197 -0.53 17.14 -8.88
C ARG A 197 -1.14 15.82 -9.40
N LYS A 198 -0.87 14.73 -8.69
CA LYS A 198 -1.46 13.42 -8.95
C LYS A 198 -2.92 13.29 -8.48
N SER A 199 -3.48 14.35 -7.93
CA SER A 199 -4.85 14.43 -7.44
C SER A 199 -5.81 14.75 -8.58
N VAL A 200 -7.00 14.17 -8.52
CA VAL A 200 -8.07 14.33 -9.49
C VAL A 200 -9.27 14.95 -8.78
N ARG A 201 -9.96 15.88 -9.46
CA ARG A 201 -11.21 16.42 -8.92
C ARG A 201 -12.28 15.34 -8.94
N LYS A 202 -13.17 15.33 -7.94
CA LYS A 202 -14.25 14.33 -7.85
C LYS A 202 -15.22 14.38 -9.04
N GLU A 203 -15.41 15.57 -9.64
CA GLU A 203 -16.24 15.73 -10.82
C GLU A 203 -15.65 15.09 -12.08
N ASP A 204 -14.32 14.96 -12.15
CA ASP A 204 -13.59 14.36 -13.29
C ASP A 204 -13.43 12.84 -13.18
N ALA A 205 -13.83 12.26 -12.05
CA ALA A 205 -13.75 10.83 -11.80
C ALA A 205 -15.05 10.30 -11.15
N GLU A 206 -15.24 9.00 -11.22
CA GLU A 206 -16.34 8.29 -10.56
C GLU A 206 -15.81 7.16 -9.70
N ARG A 207 -16.43 6.97 -8.54
CA ARG A 207 -16.14 5.84 -7.66
C ARG A 207 -16.77 4.58 -8.23
N VAL A 208 -15.96 3.55 -8.42
CA VAL A 208 -16.38 2.26 -9.00
C VAL A 208 -16.56 1.20 -7.92
N GLN A 209 -15.68 1.21 -6.91
CA GLN A 209 -15.66 0.19 -5.88
C GLN A 209 -15.26 0.80 -4.54
N THR A 210 -15.82 0.26 -3.46
CA THR A 210 -15.42 0.56 -2.09
C THR A 210 -15.01 -0.75 -1.41
N ILE A 211 -13.84 -0.76 -0.80
CA ILE A 211 -13.31 -1.89 -0.05
C ILE A 211 -13.27 -1.47 1.41
N ALA A 212 -14.04 -2.15 2.22
CA ALA A 212 -14.20 -1.81 3.64
C ALA A 212 -12.86 -1.88 4.40
N TYR A 213 -12.65 -0.93 5.31
CA TYR A 213 -11.58 -0.97 6.28
C TYR A 213 -11.90 -2.03 7.35
N GLU A 214 -11.54 -3.27 7.10
CA GLU A 214 -11.80 -4.43 7.98
C GLU A 214 -10.51 -5.09 8.44
N SER A 215 -10.54 -5.67 9.63
CA SER A 215 -9.42 -6.42 10.22
C SER A 215 -8.93 -7.53 9.30
N ASN A 216 -7.62 -7.78 9.29
CA ASN A 216 -6.99 -8.85 8.52
C ASN A 216 -7.38 -8.89 7.04
N THR A 217 -7.65 -7.73 6.48
CA THR A 217 -7.95 -7.59 5.05
C THR A 217 -6.77 -6.97 4.33
N LEU A 218 -6.27 -7.67 3.31
CA LEU A 218 -5.26 -7.16 2.39
C LEU A 218 -5.95 -6.61 1.14
N VAL A 219 -5.55 -5.42 0.74
CA VAL A 219 -5.78 -4.91 -0.62
C VAL A 219 -4.43 -4.74 -1.27
N PHE A 220 -4.23 -5.30 -2.45
CA PHE A 220 -2.96 -5.22 -3.16
C PHE A 220 -3.19 -4.95 -4.65
N PHE A 221 -2.42 -4.02 -5.22
CA PHE A 221 -2.54 -3.64 -6.63
C PHE A 221 -1.23 -3.10 -7.20
N PRO A 222 -0.90 -3.44 -8.46
CA PRO A 222 0.13 -2.76 -9.22
C PRO A 222 -0.29 -1.32 -9.51
N HIS A 223 0.69 -0.42 -9.56
CA HIS A 223 0.45 0.95 -9.97
C HIS A 223 0.54 1.10 -11.48
N SER A 224 -0.35 1.92 -11.98
CA SER A 224 -0.36 2.37 -13.37
C SER A 224 -1.02 3.75 -13.44
N ALA A 225 -1.02 4.35 -14.62
CA ALA A 225 -1.75 5.61 -14.84
C ALA A 225 -3.28 5.46 -14.72
N HIS A 226 -3.79 4.26 -14.42
CA HIS A 226 -5.20 3.96 -14.21
C HIS A 226 -5.55 3.61 -12.76
N ALA A 227 -4.58 3.37 -11.90
CA ALA A 227 -4.77 2.92 -10.51
C ALA A 227 -5.23 4.07 -9.58
N LEU A 228 -6.32 4.75 -9.99
CA LEU A 228 -6.90 5.89 -9.29
C LEU A 228 -7.63 5.42 -8.04
N HIS A 229 -7.21 5.89 -6.87
CA HIS A 229 -7.77 5.47 -5.59
C HIS A 229 -7.90 6.63 -4.60
N ALA A 230 -8.71 6.41 -3.56
CA ALA A 230 -8.96 7.38 -2.50
C ALA A 230 -9.23 6.65 -1.18
N VAL A 231 -9.28 7.40 -0.09
CA VAL A 231 -9.80 6.90 1.18
C VAL A 231 -11.04 7.72 1.53
N SER A 232 -12.15 7.02 1.80
CA SER A 232 -13.42 7.67 2.13
C SER A 232 -13.32 8.47 3.43
N GLU A 233 -14.22 9.42 3.60
CA GLU A 233 -14.37 10.12 4.86
C GLU A 233 -14.70 9.13 5.97
N ARG A 234 -14.04 9.26 7.12
CA ARG A 234 -14.27 8.44 8.30
C ARG A 234 -15.06 9.23 9.32
N SER A 235 -16.09 8.61 9.89
CA SER A 235 -16.83 9.20 11.01
C SER A 235 -15.94 9.36 12.25
N PRO A 236 -16.33 10.18 13.23
CA PRO A 236 -15.59 10.35 14.47
C PRO A 236 -15.28 9.01 15.13
N SER A 237 -14.07 8.88 15.66
CA SER A 237 -13.63 7.68 16.38
C SER A 237 -12.53 8.02 17.38
N VAL A 238 -12.55 7.36 18.52
CA VAL A 238 -11.46 7.38 19.50
C VAL A 238 -10.33 6.42 19.13
N HIS A 239 -10.57 5.53 18.16
CA HIS A 239 -9.57 4.60 17.66
C HIS A 239 -8.84 5.16 16.45
N PRO A 240 -7.51 5.00 16.36
CA PRO A 240 -6.76 5.34 15.15
C PRO A 240 -7.12 4.41 13.98
N ARG A 241 -6.86 4.84 12.74
CA ARG A 241 -6.90 3.94 11.59
C ARG A 241 -5.51 3.37 11.35
N LEU A 242 -5.37 2.07 11.53
CA LEU A 242 -4.08 1.37 11.46
C LEU A 242 -4.02 0.46 10.23
N HIS A 243 -2.87 0.46 9.57
CA HIS A 243 -2.57 -0.51 8.51
C HIS A 243 -1.07 -0.64 8.31
N VAL A 244 -0.68 -1.70 7.62
CA VAL A 244 0.68 -1.83 7.09
C VAL A 244 0.64 -1.57 5.60
N ASN A 245 1.51 -0.67 5.13
CA ASN A 245 1.77 -0.48 3.70
C ASN A 245 2.91 -1.39 3.25
N LEU A 246 2.75 -1.99 2.07
CA LEU A 246 3.79 -2.72 1.34
C LEU A 246 4.01 -1.98 0.02
N ILE A 247 5.24 -1.56 -0.23
CA ILE A 247 5.55 -0.66 -1.34
C ILE A 247 6.79 -1.17 -2.07
N ALA A 248 6.81 -1.07 -3.40
CA ALA A 248 8.02 -1.14 -4.20
C ALA A 248 8.13 0.09 -5.08
N GLU A 249 9.34 0.63 -5.21
CA GLU A 249 9.63 1.80 -6.03
C GLU A 249 10.87 1.56 -6.88
N PHE A 250 10.79 1.99 -8.14
CA PHE A 250 11.94 2.07 -9.03
C PHE A 250 12.68 3.41 -8.86
N PRO A 251 13.94 3.50 -9.32
CA PRO A 251 14.67 4.76 -9.36
C PRO A 251 13.96 5.81 -10.21
N ASP A 252 13.44 5.38 -11.38
CA ASP A 252 12.85 6.23 -12.40
C ASP A 252 11.36 5.96 -12.57
N PRO A 253 10.59 6.94 -13.04
CA PRO A 253 9.17 6.78 -13.31
C PRO A 253 8.90 5.60 -14.26
N ILE A 254 7.95 4.73 -13.89
CA ILE A 254 7.53 3.58 -14.73
C ILE A 254 6.36 3.93 -15.66
N TYR A 255 5.68 5.03 -15.38
CA TYR A 255 4.65 5.62 -16.25
C TYR A 255 4.71 7.14 -16.21
N HIS A 256 4.18 7.78 -17.23
CA HIS A 256 4.08 9.24 -17.30
C HIS A 256 2.64 9.67 -17.03
N LEU A 257 2.48 10.78 -16.34
CA LEU A 257 1.22 11.47 -16.21
C LEU A 257 1.15 12.48 -17.36
N GLU A 258 0.25 12.25 -18.31
CA GLU A 258 -0.05 13.23 -19.33
C GLU A 258 -0.70 14.44 -18.65
N GLU A 259 -0.05 15.59 -18.74
CA GLU A 259 -0.68 16.84 -18.35
C GLU A 259 -1.80 17.12 -19.36
N GLY A 260 -3.03 17.23 -18.86
CA GLY A 260 -4.12 17.72 -19.70
C GLY A 260 -3.82 19.14 -20.17
N PRO A 261 -4.41 19.61 -21.29
CA PRO A 261 -4.23 20.98 -21.74
C PRO A 261 -4.61 21.94 -20.60
N ALA A 262 -3.74 22.93 -20.39
CA ALA A 262 -3.88 23.97 -19.39
C ALA A 262 -5.18 24.76 -19.54
#